data_d214ec2f208a5f11b26caece702105f2
#
_entry.id   d214ec2f208a5f11b26caece702105f2
#
_cell.length_a   1.000
_cell.length_b   1.000
_cell.length_c   1.000
_cell.angle_alpha   90.00
_cell.angle_beta   90.00
_cell.angle_gamma   90.00
#
_symmetry.space_group_name_H-M   'P 1'
#
loop_
_entity.id
_entity.type
_entity.pdbx_description
1 polymer ?
#
loop_
_entity_poly.entity_id
_entity_poly.type
_entity_poly.pdbx_seq_one_letter_code
_entity_poly.pdbx_strand_id
1 'polypeptide(L)'
;MGGFNLQELMSQAKRQYEVMQKKMQETIVEASSGGGTVSVRMDGRKQVLSMKIDPEAVKSGDVEMLQDLVTAAMNAASQKIDEAMQSTMGGMLSGLSGML
;
A
#
# COMPACT_ATOMS: atom_id res chain seq x y z
N MET A 1 36.49 23.68 10.15
CA MET A 1 35.64 23.26 9.20
C MET A 1 34.89 22.04 9.54
N GLY A 2 34.07 21.86 9.84
CA GLY A 2 33.56 20.74 10.26
C GLY A 2 32.20 20.49 10.01
N GLY A 3 31.81 20.83 9.07
CA GLY A 3 30.46 20.72 8.79
C GLY A 3 29.92 19.35 8.48
N PHE A 4 30.74 18.48 8.00
CA PHE A 4 30.25 17.20 7.51
C PHE A 4 30.53 16.07 8.50
N ASN A 5 29.47 15.50 9.04
CA ASN A 5 29.54 14.34 9.94
C ASN A 5 28.79 13.19 9.29
N LEU A 6 29.55 12.21 8.80
CA LEU A 6 29.00 11.04 8.11
C LEU A 6 28.08 10.22 9.03
N GLN A 7 28.47 10.06 10.29
CA GLN A 7 27.65 9.31 11.25
C GLN A 7 26.30 9.97 11.48
N GLU A 8 26.28 11.27 11.61
CA GLU A 8 25.05 12.03 11.79
C GLU A 8 24.16 11.92 10.56
N LEU A 9 24.76 12.02 9.37
CA LEU A 9 24.05 11.87 8.11
C LEU A 9 23.42 10.47 8.00
N MET A 10 24.18 9.45 8.35
CA MET A 10 23.68 8.06 8.34
C MET A 10 22.55 7.85 9.33
N SER A 11 22.65 8.45 10.52
CA SER A 11 21.61 8.40 11.53
C SER A 11 20.31 9.04 11.05
N GLN A 12 20.43 10.18 10.37
CA GLN A 12 19.26 10.85 9.81
C GLN A 12 18.62 10.03 8.70
N ALA A 13 19.43 9.45 7.83
CA ALA A 13 18.93 8.59 6.75
C ALA A 13 18.22 7.37 7.31
N LYS A 14 18.76 6.78 8.36
CA LYS A 14 18.14 5.63 9.03
C LYS A 14 16.80 6.01 9.65
N ARG A 15 16.73 7.17 10.32
CA ARG A 15 15.48 7.64 10.91
C ARG A 15 14.41 7.89 9.85
N GLN A 16 14.79 8.50 8.72
CA GLN A 16 13.87 8.73 7.61
C GLN A 16 13.37 7.41 7.04
N TYR A 17 14.24 6.43 6.91
CA TYR A 17 13.87 5.09 6.45
C TYR A 17 12.86 4.44 7.40
N GLU A 18 13.10 4.51 8.71
CA GLU A 18 12.19 3.96 9.72
C GLU A 18 10.83 4.65 9.68
N VAL A 19 10.79 5.96 9.52
CA VAL A 19 9.54 6.73 9.40
C VAL A 19 8.77 6.29 8.15
N MET A 20 9.47 6.12 7.03
CA MET A 20 8.86 5.68 5.78
C MET A 20 8.28 4.26 5.93
N GLN A 21 9.04 3.35 6.54
CA GLN A 21 8.57 1.99 6.79
C GLN A 21 7.32 1.97 7.66
N LYS A 22 7.31 2.76 8.71
CA LYS A 22 6.15 2.88 9.58
C LYS A 22 4.95 3.43 8.83
N LYS A 23 5.15 4.43 8.01
CA LYS A 23 4.08 5.03 7.21
C LYS A 23 3.50 4.02 6.22
N MET A 24 4.35 3.20 5.61
CA MET A 24 3.91 2.13 4.72
C MET A 24 3.08 1.08 5.48
N GLN A 25 3.52 0.70 6.68
CA GLN A 25 2.78 -0.24 7.51
C GLN A 25 1.42 0.30 7.96
N GLU A 26 1.33 1.60 8.23
CA GLU A 26 0.10 2.24 8.67
C GLU A 26 -0.86 2.57 7.53
N THR A 27 -0.37 2.59 6.29
CA THR A 27 -1.21 2.83 5.13
C THR A 27 -1.97 1.55 4.82
N ILE A 28 -3.29 1.59 4.97
CA ILE A 28 -4.15 0.42 4.74
C ILE A 28 -5.22 0.82 3.74
N VAL A 29 -5.38 0.01 2.71
CA VAL A 29 -6.45 0.17 1.73
C VAL A 29 -7.34 -1.06 1.74
N GLU A 30 -8.57 -0.87 1.30
CA GLU A 30 -9.51 -1.96 1.07
C GLU A 30 -10.01 -1.87 -0.35
N ALA A 31 -10.05 -3.00 -1.03
CA ALA A 31 -10.57 -3.08 -2.40
C ALA A 31 -11.43 -4.32 -2.52
N SER A 32 -12.38 -4.27 -3.43
CA SER A 32 -13.30 -5.39 -3.65
C SER A 32 -13.55 -5.59 -5.12
N SER A 33 -14.11 -6.76 -5.44
CA SER A 33 -14.54 -7.11 -6.79
C SER A 33 -15.89 -7.82 -6.74
N GLY A 34 -16.58 -7.88 -7.88
CA GLY A 34 -17.86 -8.56 -7.99
C GLY A 34 -18.94 -7.99 -7.07
N GLY A 35 -18.97 -6.66 -6.90
CA GLY A 35 -19.96 -6.03 -6.04
C GLY A 35 -19.77 -6.32 -4.55
N GLY A 36 -18.53 -6.62 -4.13
CA GLY A 36 -18.22 -6.96 -2.75
C GLY A 36 -18.10 -8.45 -2.47
N THR A 37 -18.20 -9.27 -3.51
CA THR A 37 -18.07 -10.73 -3.37
C THR A 37 -16.71 -11.13 -2.80
N VAL A 38 -15.65 -10.45 -3.23
CA VAL A 38 -14.29 -10.61 -2.69
C VAL A 38 -13.79 -9.25 -2.24
N SER A 39 -13.29 -9.17 -1.01
CA SER A 39 -12.70 -7.96 -0.44
C SER A 39 -11.32 -8.28 0.10
N VAL A 40 -10.38 -7.34 -0.11
CA VAL A 40 -8.97 -7.49 0.31
C VAL A 40 -8.55 -6.24 1.05
N ARG A 41 -7.84 -6.41 2.17
CA ARG A 41 -7.16 -5.34 2.88
C ARG A 41 -5.66 -5.52 2.68
N MET A 42 -4.98 -4.43 2.33
CA MET A 42 -3.56 -4.46 1.98
C MET A 42 -2.87 -3.25 2.61
N ASP A 43 -1.63 -3.44 3.06
CA ASP A 43 -0.83 -2.33 3.58
C ASP A 43 0.05 -1.72 2.50
N GLY A 44 0.75 -0.64 2.85
CA GLY A 44 1.60 0.10 1.92
C GLY A 44 2.80 -0.68 1.41
N ARG A 45 3.12 -1.82 2.04
CA ARG A 45 4.16 -2.74 1.57
C ARG A 45 3.60 -3.80 0.64
N LYS A 46 2.32 -3.67 0.31
CA LYS A 46 1.56 -4.62 -0.51
C LYS A 46 1.42 -6.00 0.13
N GLN A 47 1.46 -6.04 1.47
CA GLN A 47 1.09 -7.25 2.19
C GLN A 47 -0.42 -7.35 2.31
N VAL A 48 -0.96 -8.52 2.01
CA VAL A 48 -2.37 -8.78 2.21
C VAL A 48 -2.60 -9.04 3.69
N LEU A 49 -3.42 -8.20 4.32
CA LEU A 49 -3.72 -8.31 5.75
C LEU A 49 -4.90 -9.22 5.98
N SER A 50 -5.89 -9.19 5.11
CA SER A 50 -7.06 -10.05 5.18
C SER A 50 -7.75 -10.12 3.84
N MET A 51 -8.50 -11.21 3.65
CA MET A 51 -9.34 -11.41 2.48
C MET A 51 -10.66 -12.00 2.95
N LYS A 52 -11.75 -11.49 2.40
CA LYS A 52 -13.09 -12.01 2.65
C LYS A 52 -13.71 -12.45 1.34
N ILE A 53 -14.27 -13.62 1.33
CA ILE A 53 -14.98 -14.17 0.17
C ILE A 53 -16.40 -14.50 0.64
N ASP A 54 -17.39 -14.04 -0.13
CA ASP A 54 -18.78 -14.35 0.16
C ASP A 54 -18.99 -15.85 0.10
N PRO A 55 -19.53 -16.47 1.17
CA PRO A 55 -19.78 -17.92 1.17
C PRO A 55 -20.68 -18.40 0.02
N GLU A 56 -21.60 -17.57 -0.41
CA GLU A 56 -22.48 -17.95 -1.55
C GLU A 56 -21.69 -18.13 -2.84
N ALA A 57 -20.65 -17.34 -3.03
CA ALA A 57 -19.78 -17.47 -4.20
C ALA A 57 -19.00 -18.79 -4.16
N VAL A 58 -18.58 -19.21 -2.95
CA VAL A 58 -17.91 -20.50 -2.76
C VAL A 58 -18.88 -21.66 -3.03
N LYS A 59 -20.11 -21.53 -2.55
CA LYS A 59 -21.14 -22.56 -2.73
C LYS A 59 -21.51 -22.75 -4.20
N SER A 60 -21.37 -21.74 -5.03
CA SER A 60 -21.69 -21.85 -6.45
C SER A 60 -20.83 -22.88 -7.17
N GLY A 61 -19.64 -23.19 -6.62
CA GLY A 61 -18.72 -24.16 -7.21
C GLY A 61 -17.99 -23.67 -8.44
N ASP A 62 -18.16 -22.40 -8.82
CA ASP A 62 -17.49 -21.82 -9.98
C ASP A 62 -16.11 -21.32 -9.57
N VAL A 63 -15.12 -22.21 -9.60
CA VAL A 63 -13.76 -21.91 -9.17
C VAL A 63 -13.11 -20.89 -10.08
N GLU A 64 -13.36 -20.94 -11.38
CA GLU A 64 -12.78 -20.00 -12.33
C GLU A 64 -13.26 -18.57 -12.05
N MET A 65 -14.55 -18.41 -11.79
CA MET A 65 -15.11 -17.12 -11.40
C MET A 65 -14.45 -16.59 -10.12
N LEU A 66 -14.27 -17.45 -9.11
CA LEU A 66 -13.61 -17.07 -7.86
C LEU A 66 -12.16 -16.62 -8.10
N GLN A 67 -11.43 -17.34 -8.92
CA GLN A 67 -10.05 -16.98 -9.27
C GLN A 67 -9.99 -15.60 -9.90
N ASP A 68 -10.89 -15.32 -10.82
CA ASP A 68 -10.96 -14.02 -11.50
C ASP A 68 -11.30 -12.91 -10.52
N LEU A 69 -12.25 -13.13 -9.61
CA LEU A 69 -12.65 -12.15 -8.61
C LEU A 69 -11.52 -11.86 -7.61
N VAL A 70 -10.82 -12.89 -7.16
CA VAL A 70 -9.67 -12.73 -6.25
C VAL A 70 -8.57 -11.94 -6.94
N THR A 71 -8.24 -12.29 -8.17
CA THR A 71 -7.23 -11.58 -8.96
C THR A 71 -7.60 -10.10 -9.12
N ALA A 72 -8.85 -9.83 -9.46
CA ALA A 72 -9.33 -8.45 -9.63
C ALA A 72 -9.25 -7.66 -8.34
N ALA A 73 -9.64 -8.24 -7.21
CA ALA A 73 -9.59 -7.58 -5.91
C ALA A 73 -8.14 -7.29 -5.49
N MET A 74 -7.24 -8.24 -5.71
CA MET A 74 -5.81 -8.06 -5.41
C MET A 74 -5.19 -6.95 -6.25
N ASN A 75 -5.48 -6.94 -7.54
CA ASN A 75 -4.95 -5.90 -8.42
C ASN A 75 -5.52 -4.53 -8.09
N ALA A 76 -6.79 -4.46 -7.73
CA ALA A 76 -7.42 -3.20 -7.31
C ALA A 76 -6.79 -2.67 -6.01
N ALA A 77 -6.50 -3.54 -5.05
CA ALA A 77 -5.84 -3.16 -3.80
C ALA A 77 -4.42 -2.65 -4.08
N SER A 78 -3.66 -3.37 -4.90
CA SER A 78 -2.31 -2.97 -5.29
C SER A 78 -2.29 -1.59 -5.95
N GLN A 79 -3.25 -1.34 -6.83
CA GLN A 79 -3.38 -0.04 -7.50
C GLN A 79 -3.70 1.08 -6.50
N LYS A 80 -4.58 0.83 -5.54
CA LYS A 80 -4.89 1.79 -4.48
C LYS A 80 -3.67 2.14 -3.64
N ILE A 81 -2.83 1.15 -3.34
CA ILE A 81 -1.57 1.39 -2.63
C ILE A 81 -0.64 2.27 -3.47
N ASP A 82 -0.49 1.99 -4.74
CA ASP A 82 0.34 2.80 -5.64
C ASP A 82 -0.15 4.24 -5.67
N GLU A 83 -1.45 4.46 -5.75
CA GLU A 83 -2.05 5.80 -5.73
C GLU A 83 -1.81 6.52 -4.40
N ALA A 84 -1.96 5.81 -3.28
CA ALA A 84 -1.73 6.37 -1.95
C ALA A 84 -0.27 6.77 -1.78
N MET A 85 0.66 5.93 -2.25
CA MET A 85 2.09 6.22 -2.16
C MET A 85 2.50 7.37 -3.08
N GLN A 86 1.92 7.46 -4.28
CA GLN A 86 2.13 8.57 -5.17
C GLN A 86 1.68 9.89 -4.56
N SER A 87 0.53 9.89 -3.93
CA SER A 87 0.01 11.08 -3.24
C SER A 87 0.95 11.54 -2.14
N THR A 88 1.51 10.62 -1.38
CA THR A 88 2.49 10.92 -0.33
C THR A 88 3.76 11.51 -0.93
N MET A 89 4.30 10.91 -1.98
CA MET A 89 5.49 11.40 -2.66
C MET A 89 5.24 12.76 -3.32
N GLY A 90 4.07 12.95 -3.91
CA GLY A 90 3.67 14.22 -4.50
C GLY A 90 3.65 15.35 -3.49
N GLY A 91 3.16 15.08 -2.27
CA GLY A 91 3.20 16.03 -1.18
C GLY A 91 4.61 16.42 -0.78
N MET A 92 5.52 15.45 -0.73
CA MET A 92 6.92 15.69 -0.42
C MET A 92 7.60 16.53 -1.50
N LEU A 93 7.33 16.23 -2.76
CA LEU A 93 7.88 16.98 -3.88
C LEU A 93 7.35 18.41 -3.92
N SER A 94 6.08 18.60 -3.61
CA SER A 94 5.49 19.94 -3.52
C SER A 94 6.15 20.77 -2.42
N GLY A 95 6.45 20.15 -1.30
CA GLY A 95 7.17 20.79 -0.20
C GLY A 95 8.57 21.24 -0.63
N LEU A 96 9.27 20.39 -1.37
CA LEU A 96 10.59 20.72 -1.90
C LEU A 96 10.53 21.86 -2.92
N SER A 97 9.54 21.85 -3.79
CA SER A 97 9.34 22.94 -4.76
C SER A 97 9.09 24.27 -4.08
N GLY A 98 8.37 24.27 -2.98
CA GLY A 98 8.13 25.49 -2.22
C GLY A 98 9.36 26.06 -1.55
N MET A 99 10.40 25.25 -1.37
CA MET A 99 11.66 25.70 -0.78
C MET A 99 12.61 26.30 -1.81
N LEU A 100 12.37 26.07 -3.06
CA LEU A 100 13.17 26.61 -4.15
C LEU A 100 12.62 27.92 -4.66
#